data_5b4786266c1ffcd627c654f8efaaa891
#
_entry.id   5b4786266c1ffcd627c654f8efaaa891
#
_cell.length_a   1.000
_cell.length_b   1.000
_cell.length_c   1.000
_cell.angle_alpha   90.00
_cell.angle_beta   90.00
_cell.angle_gamma   90.00
#
_symmetry.space_group_name_H-M   'P 1'
#
loop_
_entity.id
_entity.type
_entity.pdbx_description
1 polymer ?
#
loop_
_entity_poly.entity_id
_entity_poly.type
_entity_poly.pdbx_seq_one_letter_code
_entity_poly.pdbx_strand_id
1 'polypeptide(L)'
;MMEIPVVFGEEKNLFGIINQPHQDSTNAVGVIMLTAGMLHHVGSYRFHVLLGRRLEHYGIPSLRFDLSGIGESLPGGKKHDSLHRAATEAEAAMEHLRQEYGVSRFILFGLCSGADDGWFTAYHNESVVGLVMIDGCGYPTKRFQQVKLRSFLTQRLLSPYYWFAWARRRMSERNVAPATLPFGDDIREFPERKEAMHQLRLLMDRDVRLLCCYTSGARDYFNHKQQFQEMFSEVDLQDRVDVEHYPIMDHVSILKEDRQVLLDRIADWICKQSERLESTGPLNASLESVG
;
A
#
# COMPACT_ATOMS: atom_id res chain seq x y z
N MET A 1 -18.13 -6.11 17.39
CA MET A 1 -17.70 -5.93 15.98
C MET A 1 -18.75 -5.06 15.30
N MET A 2 -18.45 -3.82 15.03
CA MET A 2 -19.38 -2.88 14.43
C MET A 2 -18.80 -2.28 13.15
N GLU A 3 -19.46 -2.60 12.02
CA GLU A 3 -19.14 -2.06 10.70
C GLU A 3 -20.23 -1.06 10.32
N ILE A 4 -19.84 0.21 10.11
CA ILE A 4 -20.78 1.31 9.87
C ILE A 4 -20.62 1.77 8.43
N PRO A 5 -21.65 1.64 7.57
CA PRO A 5 -21.62 2.23 6.25
C PRO A 5 -21.72 3.76 6.36
N VAL A 6 -20.89 4.45 5.58
CA VAL A 6 -20.84 5.92 5.58
C VAL A 6 -20.78 6.46 4.14
N VAL A 7 -21.38 7.63 3.98
CA VAL A 7 -21.28 8.44 2.77
C VAL A 7 -20.62 9.75 3.14
N PHE A 8 -19.52 10.10 2.50
CA PHE A 8 -18.70 11.25 2.86
C PHE A 8 -18.12 11.95 1.62
N GLY A 9 -17.19 12.87 1.84
CA GLY A 9 -16.63 13.73 0.81
C GLY A 9 -17.48 14.99 0.59
N GLU A 10 -16.91 15.99 -0.08
CA GLU A 10 -17.54 17.31 -0.29
C GLU A 10 -18.88 17.19 -1.02
N GLU A 11 -18.97 16.33 -2.02
CA GLU A 11 -20.17 16.08 -2.82
C GLU A 11 -21.02 14.91 -2.28
N LYS A 12 -20.65 14.32 -1.14
CA LYS A 12 -21.25 13.10 -0.58
C LYS A 12 -21.33 11.97 -1.61
N ASN A 13 -20.28 11.84 -2.39
CA ASN A 13 -20.18 10.89 -3.49
C ASN A 13 -19.33 9.65 -3.14
N LEU A 14 -18.61 9.68 -2.01
CA LEU A 14 -17.76 8.57 -1.59
C LEU A 14 -18.51 7.67 -0.62
N PHE A 15 -18.44 6.37 -0.88
CA PHE A 15 -19.00 5.33 -0.03
C PHE A 15 -17.88 4.54 0.66
N GLY A 16 -18.05 4.26 1.94
CA GLY A 16 -17.10 3.46 2.69
C GLY A 16 -17.72 2.76 3.89
N ILE A 17 -16.90 1.94 4.54
CA ILE A 17 -17.27 1.22 5.77
C ILE A 17 -16.23 1.53 6.83
N ILE A 18 -16.69 2.04 7.97
CA ILE A 18 -15.86 2.22 9.16
C ILE A 18 -15.92 0.94 10.00
N ASN A 19 -14.76 0.45 10.41
CA ASN A 19 -14.65 -0.48 11.53
C ASN A 19 -14.45 0.36 12.80
N GLN A 20 -15.51 0.39 13.63
CA GLN A 20 -15.54 1.20 14.84
C GLN A 20 -14.86 0.48 16.00
N PRO A 21 -13.87 1.10 16.69
CA PRO A 21 -13.30 0.54 17.90
C PRO A 21 -14.32 0.50 19.05
N HIS A 22 -14.09 -0.37 20.04
CA HIS A 22 -14.88 -0.36 21.27
C HIS A 22 -14.71 0.96 22.03
N GLN A 23 -15.77 1.42 22.70
CA GLN A 23 -16.00 2.81 23.18
C GLN A 23 -14.94 3.46 24.10
N ASP A 24 -13.92 2.76 24.57
CA ASP A 24 -12.96 3.29 25.54
C ASP A 24 -11.52 3.44 25.00
N SER A 25 -11.33 3.36 23.70
CA SER A 25 -9.98 3.43 23.13
C SER A 25 -9.63 4.86 22.69
N THR A 26 -8.72 5.50 23.42
CA THR A 26 -8.05 6.73 22.99
C THR A 26 -6.94 6.39 22.01
N ASN A 27 -7.27 6.15 20.74
CA ASN A 27 -6.23 5.80 19.79
C ASN A 27 -5.56 7.03 19.18
N ALA A 28 -4.23 6.96 19.12
CA ALA A 28 -3.43 8.01 18.54
C ALA A 28 -3.58 8.09 17.01
N VAL A 29 -4.06 7.04 16.35
CA VAL A 29 -4.10 6.95 14.89
C VAL A 29 -5.42 6.39 14.35
N GLY A 30 -5.78 6.81 13.13
CA GLY A 30 -6.78 6.17 12.28
C GLY A 30 -6.11 5.50 11.07
N VAL A 31 -6.76 4.48 10.51
CA VAL A 31 -6.26 3.77 9.33
C VAL A 31 -7.16 4.00 8.13
N ILE A 32 -6.58 4.43 7.01
CA ILE A 32 -7.28 4.55 5.73
C ILE A 32 -6.79 3.45 4.79
N MET A 33 -7.72 2.69 4.21
CA MET A 33 -7.42 1.60 3.28
C MET A 33 -7.77 2.00 1.86
N LEU A 34 -6.72 2.14 1.03
CA LEU A 34 -6.82 2.52 -0.37
C LEU A 34 -6.96 1.28 -1.25
N THR A 35 -7.89 1.33 -2.19
CA THR A 35 -8.20 0.22 -3.09
C THR A 35 -7.21 0.14 -4.25
N ALA A 36 -7.01 -1.06 -4.79
CA ALA A 36 -6.13 -1.29 -5.92
C ALA A 36 -6.92 -1.27 -7.24
N GLY A 37 -6.54 -0.42 -8.16
CA GLY A 37 -7.14 -0.35 -9.49
C GLY A 37 -8.66 -0.18 -9.44
N MET A 38 -9.40 -1.11 -10.04
CA MET A 38 -10.87 -1.11 -10.07
C MET A 38 -11.50 -1.98 -8.96
N LEU A 39 -10.72 -2.41 -7.95
CA LEU A 39 -11.26 -3.18 -6.84
C LEU A 39 -12.06 -2.26 -5.91
N HIS A 40 -13.15 -2.80 -5.36
CA HIS A 40 -13.96 -2.08 -4.37
C HIS A 40 -13.43 -2.26 -2.93
N HIS A 41 -13.98 -1.50 -1.99
CA HIS A 41 -13.56 -1.39 -0.58
C HIS A 41 -13.43 -2.70 0.21
N VAL A 42 -13.96 -3.80 -0.28
CA VAL A 42 -13.78 -5.13 0.35
C VAL A 42 -12.34 -5.64 0.22
N GLY A 43 -11.64 -5.20 -0.83
CA GLY A 43 -10.30 -5.67 -1.17
C GLY A 43 -10.26 -7.10 -1.68
N SER A 44 -9.11 -7.50 -2.23
CA SER A 44 -8.89 -8.86 -2.75
C SER A 44 -9.17 -9.89 -1.67
N TYR A 45 -10.00 -10.88 -1.98
CA TYR A 45 -10.35 -11.96 -1.02
C TYR A 45 -10.75 -11.46 0.37
N ARG A 46 -11.43 -10.31 0.44
CA ARG A 46 -11.87 -9.64 1.67
C ARG A 46 -10.72 -9.13 2.55
N PHE A 47 -9.58 -8.81 1.97
CA PHE A 47 -8.39 -8.40 2.73
C PHE A 47 -8.66 -7.18 3.61
N HIS A 48 -9.28 -6.11 3.06
CA HIS A 48 -9.59 -4.89 3.81
C HIS A 48 -10.61 -5.15 4.93
N VAL A 49 -11.61 -6.00 4.67
CA VAL A 49 -12.59 -6.41 5.70
C VAL A 49 -11.89 -7.12 6.86
N LEU A 50 -11.00 -8.07 6.54
CA LEU A 50 -10.29 -8.83 7.56
C LEU A 50 -9.28 -7.98 8.33
N LEU A 51 -8.61 -7.06 7.66
CA LEU A 51 -7.70 -6.12 8.29
C LEU A 51 -8.47 -5.16 9.22
N GLY A 52 -9.56 -4.55 8.75
CA GLY A 52 -10.38 -3.64 9.56
C GLY A 52 -10.90 -4.30 10.84
N ARG A 53 -11.33 -5.56 10.75
CA ARG A 53 -11.77 -6.35 11.92
C ARG A 53 -10.65 -6.64 12.91
N ARG A 54 -9.40 -6.82 12.46
CA ARG A 54 -8.25 -6.95 13.36
C ARG A 54 -7.94 -5.62 14.05
N LEU A 55 -7.94 -4.53 13.30
CA LEU A 55 -7.67 -3.19 13.85
C LEU A 55 -8.71 -2.78 14.88
N GLU A 56 -9.99 -3.16 14.68
CA GLU A 56 -11.05 -2.99 15.67
C GLU A 56 -10.71 -3.65 17.01
N HIS A 57 -10.12 -4.86 16.99
CA HIS A 57 -9.69 -5.56 18.22
C HIS A 57 -8.56 -4.83 18.94
N TYR A 58 -7.70 -4.13 18.21
CA TYR A 58 -6.67 -3.25 18.79
C TYR A 58 -7.21 -1.87 19.17
N GLY A 59 -8.50 -1.66 18.99
CA GLY A 59 -9.14 -0.37 19.28
C GLY A 59 -8.85 0.72 18.24
N ILE A 60 -8.29 0.42 17.08
CA ILE A 60 -7.89 1.37 16.05
C ILE A 60 -9.03 1.57 15.04
N PRO A 61 -9.59 2.79 14.92
CA PRO A 61 -10.61 3.08 13.91
C PRO A 61 -10.02 2.98 12.51
N SER A 62 -10.76 2.34 11.59
CA SER A 62 -10.31 2.22 10.21
C SER A 62 -11.45 2.44 9.22
N LEU A 63 -11.14 3.07 8.09
CA LEU A 63 -12.06 3.32 7.00
C LEU A 63 -11.52 2.70 5.71
N ARG A 64 -12.31 1.78 5.14
CA ARG A 64 -12.14 1.27 3.78
C ARG A 64 -13.22 1.88 2.90
N PHE A 65 -12.86 2.40 1.75
CA PHE A 65 -13.79 3.12 0.87
C PHE A 65 -13.51 2.87 -0.60
N ASP A 66 -14.48 3.17 -1.42
CA ASP A 66 -14.38 3.13 -2.88
C ASP A 66 -13.99 4.51 -3.40
N LEU A 67 -12.99 4.57 -4.30
CA LEU A 67 -12.69 5.80 -5.03
C LEU A 67 -13.85 6.19 -5.95
N SER A 68 -14.00 7.47 -6.25
CA SER A 68 -15.09 7.98 -7.07
C SER A 68 -15.20 7.26 -8.42
N GLY A 69 -16.42 6.82 -8.73
CA GLY A 69 -16.72 6.04 -9.93
C GLY A 69 -16.36 4.54 -9.84
N ILE A 70 -15.94 4.05 -8.67
CA ILE A 70 -15.65 2.64 -8.40
C ILE A 70 -16.63 2.13 -7.35
N GLY A 71 -17.00 0.85 -7.43
CA GLY A 71 -17.83 0.17 -6.45
C GLY A 71 -19.16 0.88 -6.20
N GLU A 72 -19.38 1.34 -4.97
CA GLU A 72 -20.60 2.03 -4.55
C GLU A 72 -20.44 3.56 -4.50
N SER A 73 -19.25 4.09 -4.79
CA SER A 73 -19.01 5.53 -4.88
C SER A 73 -19.51 6.10 -6.21
N LEU A 74 -20.19 7.23 -6.14
CA LEU A 74 -20.64 7.94 -7.34
C LEU A 74 -19.45 8.62 -8.04
N PRO A 75 -19.54 8.88 -9.36
CA PRO A 75 -18.50 9.65 -10.06
C PRO A 75 -18.32 11.03 -9.43
N GLY A 76 -17.07 11.45 -9.20
CA GLY A 76 -16.75 12.80 -8.76
C GLY A 76 -16.73 13.80 -9.94
N GLY A 77 -17.07 15.08 -9.66
CA GLY A 77 -17.21 16.12 -10.69
C GLY A 77 -15.88 16.70 -11.20
N LYS A 78 -14.78 16.60 -10.47
CA LYS A 78 -13.50 17.22 -10.82
C LYS A 78 -12.62 16.28 -11.67
N LYS A 79 -12.19 16.74 -12.84
CA LYS A 79 -11.18 16.04 -13.67
C LYS A 79 -9.78 16.30 -13.09
N HIS A 80 -9.34 15.44 -12.22
CA HIS A 80 -7.93 15.34 -11.82
C HIS A 80 -7.30 14.08 -12.42
N ASP A 81 -5.98 14.03 -12.51
CA ASP A 81 -5.31 12.75 -12.75
C ASP A 81 -5.60 11.78 -11.58
N SER A 82 -5.34 10.49 -11.80
CA SER A 82 -5.73 9.44 -10.85
C SER A 82 -5.10 9.60 -9.47
N LEU A 83 -3.81 10.01 -9.41
CA LEU A 83 -3.09 10.16 -8.14
C LEU A 83 -3.61 11.32 -7.31
N HIS A 84 -3.78 12.52 -7.92
CA HIS A 84 -4.34 13.67 -7.21
C HIS A 84 -5.77 13.44 -6.76
N ARG A 85 -6.59 12.73 -7.56
CA ARG A 85 -7.94 12.36 -7.17
C ARG A 85 -7.91 11.43 -5.96
N ALA A 86 -7.12 10.35 -6.01
CA ALA A 86 -7.01 9.39 -4.91
C ALA A 86 -6.51 10.07 -3.62
N ALA A 87 -5.55 11.00 -3.71
CA ALA A 87 -5.08 11.77 -2.57
C ALA A 87 -6.18 12.66 -1.97
N THR A 88 -6.92 13.40 -2.81
CA THR A 88 -8.03 14.26 -2.34
C THR A 88 -9.13 13.42 -1.66
N GLU A 89 -9.45 12.26 -2.20
CA GLU A 89 -10.46 11.37 -1.64
C GLU A 89 -9.97 10.68 -0.36
N ALA A 90 -8.67 10.35 -0.28
CA ALA A 90 -8.05 9.88 0.97
C ALA A 90 -8.06 10.95 2.06
N GLU A 91 -7.82 12.22 1.69
CA GLU A 91 -7.95 13.35 2.63
C GLU A 91 -9.38 13.52 3.14
N ALA A 92 -10.37 13.38 2.27
CA ALA A 92 -11.78 13.38 2.69
C ALA A 92 -12.10 12.22 3.65
N ALA A 93 -11.52 11.04 3.42
CA ALA A 93 -11.65 9.89 4.32
C ALA A 93 -10.97 10.14 5.69
N MET A 94 -9.77 10.73 5.69
CA MET A 94 -9.07 11.14 6.92
C MET A 94 -9.88 12.19 7.69
N GLU A 95 -10.43 13.19 6.99
CA GLU A 95 -11.25 14.23 7.62
C GLU A 95 -12.52 13.65 8.27
N HIS A 96 -13.16 12.69 7.59
CA HIS A 96 -14.33 12.01 8.15
C HIS A 96 -13.97 11.25 9.43
N LEU A 97 -12.88 10.46 9.46
CA LEU A 97 -12.43 9.81 10.69
C LEU A 97 -12.02 10.80 11.79
N ARG A 98 -11.45 11.95 11.41
CA ARG A 98 -11.09 13.01 12.37
C ARG A 98 -12.31 13.54 13.08
N GLN A 99 -13.37 13.81 12.32
CA GLN A 99 -14.63 14.35 12.87
C GLN A 99 -15.36 13.34 13.75
N GLU A 100 -15.40 12.07 13.37
CA GLU A 100 -16.14 11.03 14.08
C GLU A 100 -15.41 10.48 15.32
N TYR A 101 -14.07 10.39 15.27
CA TYR A 101 -13.26 9.71 16.30
C TYR A 101 -12.17 10.58 16.93
N GLY A 102 -12.04 11.83 16.53
CA GLY A 102 -11.05 12.75 17.09
C GLY A 102 -9.59 12.40 16.74
N VAL A 103 -9.34 11.45 15.84
CA VAL A 103 -7.99 11.06 15.43
C VAL A 103 -7.38 12.12 14.52
N SER A 104 -6.11 12.46 14.73
CA SER A 104 -5.42 13.50 13.97
C SER A 104 -4.23 12.98 13.16
N ARG A 105 -3.82 11.73 13.39
CA ARG A 105 -2.69 11.06 12.73
C ARG A 105 -3.19 9.82 12.02
N PHE A 106 -2.66 9.55 10.82
CA PHE A 106 -3.18 8.48 9.97
C PHE A 106 -2.08 7.56 9.49
N ILE A 107 -2.42 6.26 9.41
CA ILE A 107 -1.64 5.25 8.70
C ILE A 107 -2.43 4.89 7.45
N LEU A 108 -1.77 4.95 6.30
CA LEU A 108 -2.37 4.52 5.04
C LEU A 108 -1.98 3.07 4.75
N PHE A 109 -2.90 2.33 4.20
CA PHE A 109 -2.67 0.97 3.69
C PHE A 109 -3.05 0.92 2.22
N GLY A 110 -2.19 0.33 1.38
CA GLY A 110 -2.48 0.12 -0.03
C GLY A 110 -1.78 -1.10 -0.62
N LEU A 111 -2.44 -1.71 -1.59
CA LEU A 111 -1.93 -2.80 -2.44
C LEU A 111 -1.80 -2.28 -3.87
N CYS A 112 -0.70 -2.59 -4.56
CA CYS A 112 -0.50 -2.26 -5.97
C CYS A 112 -0.68 -0.75 -6.24
N SER A 113 -1.59 -0.32 -7.12
CA SER A 113 -1.89 1.11 -7.34
C SER A 113 -2.34 1.82 -6.07
N GLY A 114 -3.07 1.16 -5.16
CA GLY A 114 -3.40 1.75 -3.87
C GLY A 114 -2.18 2.02 -3.00
N ALA A 115 -1.07 1.29 -3.18
CA ALA A 115 0.20 1.60 -2.53
C ALA A 115 0.84 2.86 -3.12
N ASP A 116 0.70 3.10 -4.43
CA ASP A 116 1.19 4.31 -5.10
C ASP A 116 0.36 5.53 -4.70
N ASP A 117 -0.98 5.38 -4.64
CA ASP A 117 -1.90 6.38 -4.12
C ASP A 117 -1.55 6.75 -2.67
N GLY A 118 -1.25 5.74 -1.84
CA GLY A 118 -0.82 5.93 -0.46
C GLY A 118 0.52 6.65 -0.35
N TRP A 119 1.50 6.33 -1.19
CA TRP A 119 2.78 7.03 -1.25
C TRP A 119 2.60 8.50 -1.63
N PHE A 120 1.84 8.76 -2.70
CA PHE A 120 1.56 10.11 -3.16
C PHE A 120 0.82 10.93 -2.09
N THR A 121 -0.20 10.35 -1.45
CA THR A 121 -0.93 10.99 -0.36
C THR A 121 -0.03 11.27 0.85
N ALA A 122 0.78 10.30 1.27
CA ALA A 122 1.70 10.46 2.41
C ALA A 122 2.73 11.57 2.16
N TYR A 123 3.20 11.71 0.92
CA TYR A 123 4.12 12.78 0.54
C TYR A 123 3.48 14.17 0.69
N HIS A 124 2.20 14.33 0.32
CA HIS A 124 1.51 15.63 0.31
C HIS A 124 0.76 15.96 1.61
N ASN A 125 0.49 14.98 2.48
CA ASN A 125 -0.30 15.19 3.69
C ASN A 125 0.50 14.91 4.97
N GLU A 126 0.70 15.94 5.78
CA GLU A 126 1.49 15.87 7.02
C GLU A 126 0.81 15.07 8.15
N SER A 127 -0.50 14.85 8.08
CA SER A 127 -1.22 14.02 9.05
C SER A 127 -0.88 12.53 8.89
N VAL A 128 -0.25 12.13 7.77
CA VAL A 128 0.17 10.74 7.54
C VAL A 128 1.48 10.49 8.26
N VAL A 129 1.46 9.58 9.22
CA VAL A 129 2.59 9.18 10.06
C VAL A 129 3.09 7.78 9.79
N GLY A 130 2.37 7.01 8.98
CA GLY A 130 2.76 5.67 8.58
C GLY A 130 2.14 5.25 7.25
N LEU A 131 2.82 4.36 6.54
CA LEU A 131 2.36 3.83 5.26
C LEU A 131 2.71 2.35 5.15
N VAL A 132 1.70 1.54 4.87
CA VAL A 132 1.83 0.11 4.58
C VAL A 132 1.59 -0.11 3.09
N MET A 133 2.58 -0.65 2.41
CA MET A 133 2.54 -0.92 0.97
C MET A 133 2.72 -2.41 0.69
N ILE A 134 1.81 -2.99 -0.09
CA ILE A 134 2.02 -4.31 -0.69
C ILE A 134 2.28 -4.10 -2.18
N ASP A 135 3.43 -4.60 -2.66
CA ASP A 135 3.89 -4.47 -4.05
C ASP A 135 3.86 -3.02 -4.55
N GLY A 136 4.30 -2.08 -3.72
CA GLY A 136 4.51 -0.68 -4.06
C GLY A 136 5.63 -0.50 -5.08
N CYS A 137 6.07 0.75 -5.28
CA CYS A 137 7.11 1.07 -6.25
C CYS A 137 8.41 0.29 -6.00
N GLY A 138 9.14 0.01 -7.07
CA GLY A 138 10.42 -0.66 -7.00
C GLY A 138 11.30 -0.37 -8.23
N TYR A 139 12.61 -0.32 -8.00
CA TYR A 139 13.59 -0.01 -9.03
C TYR A 139 14.63 -1.11 -9.11
N PRO A 140 14.87 -1.67 -10.33
CA PRO A 140 15.90 -2.69 -10.53
C PRO A 140 17.29 -2.17 -10.14
N THR A 141 18.01 -2.92 -9.29
CA THR A 141 19.38 -2.64 -8.88
C THR A 141 20.37 -3.55 -9.64
N LYS A 142 21.66 -3.32 -9.47
CA LYS A 142 22.70 -4.21 -10.04
C LYS A 142 22.52 -5.65 -9.51
N ARG A 143 22.25 -5.78 -8.23
CA ARG A 143 22.03 -7.09 -7.58
C ARG A 143 20.73 -7.75 -8.06
N PHE A 144 19.67 -6.97 -8.27
CA PHE A 144 18.43 -7.46 -8.90
C PHE A 144 18.74 -8.18 -10.21
N GLN A 145 19.56 -7.58 -11.10
CA GLN A 145 19.95 -8.19 -12.37
C GLN A 145 20.77 -9.47 -12.17
N GLN A 146 21.67 -9.50 -11.19
CA GLN A 146 22.45 -10.69 -10.85
C GLN A 146 21.57 -11.83 -10.35
N VAL A 147 20.61 -11.55 -9.44
CA VAL A 147 19.66 -12.54 -8.92
C VAL A 147 18.78 -13.06 -10.07
N LYS A 148 18.28 -12.16 -10.94
CA LYS A 148 17.48 -12.53 -12.12
C LYS A 148 18.28 -13.42 -13.09
N LEU A 149 19.54 -13.10 -13.36
CA LEU A 149 20.41 -13.91 -14.20
C LEU A 149 20.68 -15.29 -13.57
N ARG A 150 20.99 -15.34 -12.26
CA ARG A 150 21.18 -16.60 -11.54
C ARG A 150 19.95 -17.49 -11.61
N SER A 151 18.77 -16.96 -11.32
CA SER A 151 17.52 -17.72 -11.39
C SER A 151 17.25 -18.23 -12.83
N PHE A 152 17.55 -17.42 -13.84
CA PHE A 152 17.46 -17.84 -15.24
C PHE A 152 18.40 -19.01 -15.53
N LEU A 153 19.67 -18.91 -15.11
CA LEU A 153 20.67 -19.94 -15.35
C LEU A 153 20.33 -21.26 -14.62
N THR A 154 19.90 -21.18 -13.36
CA THR A 154 19.60 -22.38 -12.56
C THR A 154 18.28 -23.05 -12.95
N GLN A 155 17.23 -22.29 -13.22
CA GLN A 155 15.91 -22.84 -13.50
C GLN A 155 15.69 -23.21 -14.96
N ARG A 156 16.31 -22.48 -15.89
CA ARG A 156 16.09 -22.64 -17.33
C ARG A 156 17.19 -23.42 -18.04
N LEU A 157 18.47 -23.15 -17.75
CA LEU A 157 19.55 -23.84 -18.43
C LEU A 157 19.74 -25.29 -17.94
N LEU A 158 19.46 -25.57 -16.66
CA LEU A 158 19.61 -26.90 -16.07
C LEU A 158 18.37 -27.78 -16.18
N SER A 159 17.26 -27.28 -16.72
CA SER A 159 16.03 -28.06 -16.87
C SER A 159 15.89 -28.64 -18.29
N PRO A 160 15.98 -29.97 -18.47
CA PRO A 160 15.71 -30.61 -19.76
C PRO A 160 14.29 -30.34 -20.27
N TYR A 161 13.33 -30.23 -19.35
CA TYR A 161 11.94 -29.91 -19.65
C TYR A 161 11.79 -28.52 -20.27
N TYR A 162 12.56 -27.54 -19.82
CA TYR A 162 12.55 -26.18 -20.39
C TYR A 162 13.05 -26.18 -21.84
N TRP A 163 14.13 -26.90 -22.13
CA TRP A 163 14.66 -27.03 -23.50
C TRP A 163 13.70 -27.72 -24.44
N PHE A 164 13.02 -28.77 -23.93
CA PHE A 164 11.99 -29.47 -24.71
C PHE A 164 10.79 -28.58 -24.99
N ALA A 165 10.28 -27.89 -23.97
CA ALA A 165 9.16 -26.95 -24.10
C ALA A 165 9.50 -25.78 -25.01
N TRP A 166 10.72 -25.23 -24.93
CA TRP A 166 11.22 -24.16 -25.80
C TRP A 166 11.32 -24.62 -27.26
N ALA A 167 11.92 -25.77 -27.52
CA ALA A 167 11.99 -26.34 -28.85
C ALA A 167 10.64 -26.59 -29.48
N ARG A 168 9.70 -27.16 -28.68
CA ARG A 168 8.32 -27.40 -29.13
C ARG A 168 7.59 -26.08 -29.43
N ARG A 169 7.74 -25.06 -28.59
CA ARG A 169 7.15 -23.74 -28.80
C ARG A 169 7.69 -23.07 -30.05
N ARG A 170 9.01 -23.11 -30.28
CA ARG A 170 9.65 -22.54 -31.48
C ARG A 170 9.23 -23.27 -32.79
N MET A 171 8.88 -24.54 -32.71
CA MET A 171 8.33 -25.28 -33.86
C MET A 171 6.84 -24.98 -34.07
N SER A 172 6.12 -24.56 -33.00
CA SER A 172 4.70 -24.22 -33.05
C SER A 172 4.43 -22.74 -33.37
N GLU A 173 5.36 -21.83 -33.09
CA GLU A 173 5.23 -20.39 -33.33
C GLU A 173 5.52 -20.03 -34.80
N ARG A 174 4.70 -20.54 -35.74
CA ARG A 174 4.44 -19.86 -36.98
C ARG A 174 3.17 -19.04 -36.82
N ASN A 175 3.34 -17.71 -36.66
CA ASN A 175 2.28 -16.68 -36.77
C ASN A 175 1.20 -16.68 -35.66
N VAL A 176 1.56 -16.38 -34.43
CA VAL A 176 0.61 -15.76 -33.50
C VAL A 176 1.14 -14.36 -33.19
N ALA A 177 0.47 -13.34 -33.73
CA ALA A 177 0.68 -11.97 -33.29
C ALA A 177 0.47 -11.91 -31.76
N PRO A 178 1.25 -11.12 -31.00
CA PRO A 178 0.99 -10.93 -29.59
C PRO A 178 -0.45 -10.43 -29.45
N ALA A 179 -1.26 -11.17 -28.70
CA ALA A 179 -2.59 -10.71 -28.34
C ALA A 179 -2.40 -9.46 -27.48
N THR A 180 -2.61 -8.30 -28.05
CA THR A 180 -2.85 -7.06 -27.31
C THR A 180 -4.16 -7.28 -26.57
N LEU A 181 -4.08 -7.49 -25.26
CA LEU A 181 -5.27 -7.50 -24.41
C LEU A 181 -5.93 -6.13 -24.53
N PRO A 182 -7.26 -6.05 -24.74
CA PRO A 182 -7.97 -4.78 -24.94
C PRO A 182 -8.21 -4.01 -23.63
N PHE A 183 -7.54 -4.34 -22.57
CA PHE A 183 -7.50 -3.50 -21.38
C PHE A 183 -6.40 -2.48 -21.61
N GLY A 184 -6.82 -1.20 -21.64
CA GLY A 184 -5.91 -0.09 -21.83
C GLY A 184 -4.70 -0.23 -20.92
N ASP A 185 -3.57 0.21 -21.42
CA ASP A 185 -2.29 0.23 -20.71
C ASP A 185 -2.39 1.17 -19.49
N ASP A 186 -3.08 0.73 -18.43
CA ASP A 186 -2.85 1.23 -17.08
C ASP A 186 -1.50 0.65 -16.62
N ILE A 187 -0.46 1.03 -17.35
CA ILE A 187 0.91 0.81 -16.93
C ILE A 187 1.10 1.68 -15.70
N ARG A 188 1.19 1.05 -14.51
CA ARG A 188 1.60 1.76 -13.30
C ARG A 188 2.88 2.54 -13.61
N GLU A 189 2.80 3.84 -13.58
CA GLU A 189 3.95 4.72 -13.73
C GLU A 189 4.49 5.03 -12.35
N PHE A 190 5.62 4.42 -11.99
CA PHE A 190 6.37 4.82 -10.83
C PHE A 190 7.03 6.18 -11.10
N PRO A 191 7.14 7.06 -10.09
CA PRO A 191 7.94 8.27 -10.23
C PRO A 191 9.38 7.89 -10.62
N GLU A 192 10.09 8.80 -11.28
CA GLU A 192 11.51 8.58 -11.52
C GLU A 192 12.24 8.30 -10.19
N ARG A 193 13.25 7.42 -10.20
CA ARG A 193 13.98 7.05 -8.99
C ARG A 193 14.51 8.25 -8.19
N LYS A 194 14.94 9.30 -8.87
CA LYS A 194 15.43 10.53 -8.21
C LYS A 194 14.30 11.25 -7.47
N GLU A 195 13.14 11.32 -8.07
CA GLU A 195 11.95 11.90 -7.47
C GLU A 195 11.50 11.07 -6.27
N ALA A 196 11.40 9.76 -6.42
CA ALA A 196 11.07 8.85 -5.30
C ALA A 196 12.07 8.97 -4.13
N MET A 197 13.37 9.17 -4.42
CA MET A 197 14.38 9.42 -3.38
C MET A 197 14.15 10.75 -2.67
N HIS A 198 13.78 11.80 -3.40
CA HIS A 198 13.45 13.08 -2.80
C HIS A 198 12.22 12.99 -1.89
N GLN A 199 11.16 12.38 -2.38
CA GLN A 199 9.94 12.13 -1.63
C GLN A 199 10.21 11.30 -0.37
N LEU A 200 11.00 10.22 -0.50
CA LEU A 200 11.37 9.38 0.65
C LEU A 200 12.17 10.15 1.71
N ARG A 201 13.10 11.05 1.32
CA ARG A 201 13.80 11.90 2.29
C ARG A 201 12.82 12.74 3.10
N LEU A 202 11.88 13.40 2.43
CA LEU A 202 10.87 14.21 3.12
C LEU A 202 9.97 13.37 4.05
N LEU A 203 9.62 12.13 3.66
CA LEU A 203 8.92 11.22 4.54
C LEU A 203 9.77 10.85 5.77
N MET A 204 11.06 10.58 5.57
CA MET A 204 11.99 10.28 6.68
C MET A 204 12.20 11.49 7.60
N ASP A 205 12.34 12.71 7.05
CA ASP A 205 12.49 13.94 7.82
C ASP A 205 11.25 14.23 8.70
N ARG A 206 10.07 13.81 8.25
CA ARG A 206 8.82 13.88 9.02
C ARG A 206 8.57 12.69 9.96
N ASP A 207 9.54 11.79 10.12
CA ASP A 207 9.43 10.54 10.91
C ASP A 207 8.27 9.61 10.47
N VAL A 208 7.90 9.63 9.18
CA VAL A 208 6.91 8.70 8.64
C VAL A 208 7.49 7.28 8.59
N ARG A 209 6.76 6.32 9.16
CA ARG A 209 7.18 4.91 9.21
C ARG A 209 6.61 4.14 8.02
N LEU A 210 7.41 3.27 7.43
CA LEU A 210 7.00 2.47 6.27
C LEU A 210 7.07 0.97 6.57
N LEU A 211 6.05 0.23 6.15
CA LEU A 211 6.09 -1.22 6.00
C LEU A 211 5.91 -1.55 4.53
N CYS A 212 6.97 -2.07 3.91
CA CYS A 212 6.98 -2.44 2.50
C CYS A 212 6.99 -3.96 2.37
N CYS A 213 5.90 -4.55 1.91
CA CYS A 213 5.76 -5.97 1.66
C CYS A 213 5.83 -6.22 0.14
N TYR A 214 6.77 -7.05 -0.31
CA TYR A 214 6.89 -7.42 -1.71
C TYR A 214 6.57 -8.89 -1.89
N THR A 215 5.58 -9.18 -2.75
CA THR A 215 5.14 -10.54 -3.09
C THR A 215 5.65 -10.99 -4.46
N SER A 216 5.17 -12.12 -4.97
CA SER A 216 5.48 -12.54 -6.33
C SER A 216 4.94 -11.59 -7.41
N GLY A 217 4.02 -10.68 -7.06
CA GLY A 217 3.55 -9.62 -7.94
C GLY A 217 4.62 -8.61 -8.32
N ALA A 218 5.57 -8.36 -7.42
CA ALA A 218 6.67 -7.44 -7.65
C ALA A 218 7.90 -8.06 -8.36
N ARG A 219 7.90 -9.34 -8.71
CA ARG A 219 9.07 -10.09 -9.21
C ARG A 219 9.77 -9.48 -10.43
N ASP A 220 9.08 -8.66 -11.19
CA ASP A 220 9.64 -8.04 -12.41
C ASP A 220 10.50 -6.81 -12.08
N TYR A 221 10.37 -6.24 -10.89
CA TYR A 221 11.11 -5.06 -10.44
C TYR A 221 11.70 -5.19 -9.01
N PHE A 222 11.32 -6.24 -8.23
CA PHE A 222 11.84 -6.49 -6.88
C PHE A 222 12.04 -8.00 -6.66
N ASN A 223 13.23 -8.42 -6.16
CA ASN A 223 13.54 -9.84 -6.02
C ASN A 223 14.40 -10.24 -4.81
N HIS A 224 14.74 -9.30 -3.91
CA HIS A 224 15.44 -9.59 -2.65
C HIS A 224 15.25 -8.50 -1.60
N LYS A 225 15.21 -8.87 -0.33
CA LYS A 225 14.88 -7.98 0.79
C LYS A 225 15.75 -6.72 0.89
N GLN A 226 17.05 -6.83 0.63
CA GLN A 226 17.99 -5.70 0.69
C GLN A 226 17.84 -4.73 -0.50
N GLN A 227 17.05 -5.07 -1.51
CA GLN A 227 16.88 -4.24 -2.69
C GLN A 227 16.30 -2.87 -2.35
N PHE A 228 15.39 -2.76 -1.36
CA PHE A 228 14.83 -1.48 -0.95
C PHE A 228 15.95 -0.51 -0.50
N GLN A 229 16.86 -0.96 0.35
CA GLN A 229 17.99 -0.16 0.79
C GLN A 229 18.96 0.17 -0.36
N GLU A 230 19.15 -0.76 -1.30
CA GLU A 230 19.99 -0.52 -2.50
C GLU A 230 19.34 0.51 -3.45
N MET A 231 18.00 0.49 -3.60
CA MET A 231 17.26 1.47 -4.41
C MET A 231 17.42 2.90 -3.86
N PHE A 232 17.41 3.03 -2.55
CA PHE A 232 17.42 4.29 -1.83
C PHE A 232 18.68 4.49 -0.98
N SER A 233 19.84 4.00 -1.47
CA SER A 233 21.12 4.01 -0.73
C SER A 233 21.63 5.40 -0.32
N GLU A 234 21.10 6.47 -0.92
CA GLU A 234 21.42 7.86 -0.60
C GLU A 234 20.48 8.48 0.44
N VAL A 235 19.50 7.71 0.92
CA VAL A 235 18.55 8.14 1.95
C VAL A 235 18.84 7.39 3.23
N ASP A 236 18.96 8.11 4.35
CA ASP A 236 19.11 7.50 5.66
C ASP A 236 17.75 6.96 6.14
N LEU A 237 17.55 5.67 5.95
CA LEU A 237 16.30 4.99 6.32
C LEU A 237 16.18 4.75 7.82
N GLN A 238 17.32 4.69 8.53
CA GLN A 238 17.38 4.35 9.96
C GLN A 238 16.53 3.09 10.29
N ASP A 239 15.73 3.18 11.35
CA ASP A 239 14.76 2.17 11.79
C ASP A 239 13.32 2.46 11.32
N ARG A 240 13.15 3.36 10.33
CA ARG A 240 11.83 3.84 9.89
C ARG A 240 11.18 3.00 8.79
N VAL A 241 11.93 2.07 8.19
CA VAL A 241 11.46 1.27 7.06
C VAL A 241 11.63 -0.21 7.35
N ASP A 242 10.51 -0.90 7.49
CA ASP A 242 10.45 -2.36 7.54
C ASP A 242 10.21 -2.91 6.13
N VAL A 243 11.03 -3.86 5.71
CA VAL A 243 10.89 -4.51 4.40
C VAL A 243 10.69 -6.00 4.57
N GLU A 244 9.62 -6.51 3.97
CA GLU A 244 9.35 -7.94 3.91
C GLU A 244 9.33 -8.42 2.45
N HIS A 245 9.82 -9.62 2.20
CA HIS A 245 9.84 -10.21 0.87
C HIS A 245 9.27 -11.62 0.91
N TYR A 246 8.17 -11.82 0.19
CA TYR A 246 7.41 -13.07 0.11
C TYR A 246 7.42 -13.59 -1.35
N PRO A 247 8.52 -14.15 -1.84
CA PRO A 247 8.73 -14.44 -3.27
C PRO A 247 7.78 -15.50 -3.84
N ILE A 248 7.12 -16.28 -2.99
CA ILE A 248 6.21 -17.37 -3.38
C ILE A 248 4.74 -16.95 -3.21
N MET A 249 4.48 -15.97 -2.35
CA MET A 249 3.15 -15.49 -2.05
C MET A 249 2.55 -14.79 -3.27
N ASP A 250 1.31 -15.14 -3.60
CA ASP A 250 0.58 -14.51 -4.70
C ASP A 250 0.25 -13.04 -4.41
N HIS A 251 0.25 -12.21 -5.47
CA HIS A 251 0.01 -10.76 -5.41
C HIS A 251 -1.27 -10.37 -4.66
N VAL A 252 -2.34 -11.12 -4.84
CA VAL A 252 -3.64 -10.85 -4.20
C VAL A 252 -3.91 -11.74 -2.99
N SER A 253 -2.91 -12.52 -2.56
CA SER A 253 -2.96 -13.43 -1.41
C SER A 253 -4.18 -14.38 -1.45
N ILE A 254 -4.29 -15.11 -2.56
CA ILE A 254 -5.38 -16.07 -2.82
C ILE A 254 -5.45 -17.12 -1.70
N LEU A 255 -4.30 -17.70 -1.33
CA LEU A 255 -4.23 -18.69 -0.28
C LEU A 255 -4.56 -18.07 1.09
N LYS A 256 -5.38 -18.78 1.85
CA LYS A 256 -5.82 -18.30 3.17
C LYS A 256 -4.64 -18.15 4.14
N GLU A 257 -3.70 -19.08 4.08
CA GLU A 257 -2.49 -19.12 4.91
C GLU A 257 -1.61 -17.90 4.65
N ASP A 258 -1.33 -17.60 3.38
CA ASP A 258 -0.55 -16.44 2.96
C ASP A 258 -1.22 -15.14 3.41
N ARG A 259 -2.53 -15.04 3.17
CA ARG A 259 -3.32 -13.88 3.58
C ARG A 259 -3.29 -13.67 5.09
N GLN A 260 -3.33 -14.76 5.87
CA GLN A 260 -3.24 -14.70 7.33
C GLN A 260 -1.90 -14.12 7.78
N VAL A 261 -0.78 -14.59 7.20
CA VAL A 261 0.57 -14.11 7.50
C VAL A 261 0.69 -12.60 7.24
N LEU A 262 0.21 -12.12 6.10
CA LEU A 262 0.23 -10.68 5.79
C LEU A 262 -0.65 -9.87 6.74
N LEU A 263 -1.88 -10.34 7.00
CA LEU A 263 -2.80 -9.66 7.89
C LEU A 263 -2.25 -9.53 9.31
N ASP A 264 -1.65 -10.59 9.84
CA ASP A 264 -1.06 -10.58 11.18
C ASP A 264 0.14 -9.62 11.21
N ARG A 265 1.05 -9.71 10.22
CA ARG A 265 2.22 -8.81 10.13
C ARG A 265 1.84 -7.35 10.04
N ILE A 266 0.83 -7.01 9.23
CA ILE A 266 0.37 -5.64 9.02
C ILE A 266 -0.35 -5.12 10.26
N ALA A 267 -1.27 -5.89 10.85
CA ALA A 267 -2.00 -5.47 12.03
C ALA A 267 -1.07 -5.26 13.23
N ASP A 268 -0.13 -6.18 13.46
CA ASP A 268 0.88 -6.05 14.51
C ASP A 268 1.78 -4.82 14.31
N TRP A 269 2.14 -4.53 13.06
CA TRP A 269 2.95 -3.34 12.76
C TRP A 269 2.18 -2.06 13.03
N ILE A 270 0.93 -1.96 12.58
CA ILE A 270 0.06 -0.79 12.82
C ILE A 270 -0.15 -0.59 14.32
N CYS A 271 -0.42 -1.66 15.07
CA CYS A 271 -0.57 -1.61 16.53
C CYS A 271 0.67 -1.02 17.22
N LYS A 272 1.86 -1.52 16.87
CA LYS A 272 3.13 -1.00 17.39
C LYS A 272 3.36 0.48 17.07
N GLN A 273 2.96 0.93 15.87
CA GLN A 273 3.06 2.36 15.53
C GLN A 273 2.07 3.19 16.36
N SER A 274 0.85 2.70 16.60
CA SER A 274 -0.11 3.38 17.48
C SER A 274 0.44 3.53 18.89
N GLU A 275 0.93 2.45 19.50
CA GLU A 275 1.54 2.44 20.84
C GLU A 275 2.73 3.41 20.94
N ARG A 276 3.61 3.44 19.93
CA ARG A 276 4.74 4.36 19.86
C ARG A 276 4.27 5.83 19.88
N LEU A 277 3.24 6.14 19.12
CA LEU A 277 2.73 7.50 19.02
C LEU A 277 1.97 7.94 20.27
N GLU A 278 1.35 7.02 21.00
CA GLU A 278 0.76 7.29 22.31
C GLU A 278 1.82 7.61 23.36
N SER A 279 2.95 6.88 23.34
CA SER A 279 4.05 7.07 24.29
C SER A 279 4.82 8.38 24.07
N THR A 280 4.80 8.95 22.85
CA THR A 280 5.51 10.21 22.54
C THR A 280 4.69 11.46 22.85
N GLY A 281 3.41 11.33 23.23
CA GLY A 281 2.52 12.45 23.60
C GLY A 281 2.11 13.36 22.41
N PRO A 282 1.22 14.35 22.64
CA PRO A 282 0.86 15.29 21.58
C PRO A 282 2.05 16.23 21.28
N LEU A 283 2.36 16.41 20.02
CA LEU A 283 3.46 17.24 19.49
C LEU A 283 3.32 18.75 19.73
N ASN A 284 2.33 19.24 20.54
CA ASN A 284 2.10 20.65 20.80
C ASN A 284 1.61 20.92 22.23
N ALA A 285 2.53 20.90 23.19
CA ALA A 285 2.30 21.53 24.49
C ALA A 285 3.45 22.46 24.93
N SER A 286 4.20 23.06 24.01
CA SER A 286 5.36 23.90 24.35
C SER A 286 5.49 25.22 23.58
N LEU A 287 4.38 25.86 23.15
CA LEU A 287 4.43 27.19 22.54
C LEU A 287 3.46 28.22 23.16
N GLU A 288 2.84 27.95 24.31
CA GLU A 288 2.06 28.97 25.05
C GLU A 288 2.47 29.03 26.52
N SER A 289 3.70 29.42 26.82
CA SER A 289 4.09 29.96 28.11
C SER A 289 5.38 30.80 28.02
N VAL A 290 5.36 31.83 27.19
CA VAL A 290 6.19 33.06 27.40
C VAL A 290 5.40 34.23 26.83
N GLY A 291 4.67 34.86 27.70
CA GLY A 291 4.00 36.11 27.49
C GLY A 291 3.96 36.87 28.81
#